data_a9af6602bc788a88fc9c2c71c52ce860
#
_entry.id   a9af6602bc788a88fc9c2c71c52ce860
#
_cell.length_a   1.000
_cell.length_b   1.000
_cell.length_c   1.000
_cell.angle_alpha   90.00
_cell.angle_beta   90.00
_cell.angle_gamma   90.00
#
_symmetry.space_group_name_H-M   'P 1'
#
loop_
_entity.id
_entity.type
_entity.pdbx_description
1 polymer ?
#
loop_
_entity_poly.entity_id
_entity_poly.type
_entity_poly.pdbx_seq_one_letter_code
_entity_poly.pdbx_strand_id
1 'polypeptide(L)'
;MTMKSALLGAAAAMAFAPAAFAERGSDGEVKIIYWQAPSILNPYLSGGTKDIEAGSLIVEPLARYDETGTLVPWLVEEIPTVENGGVSEDLTTIIWNITPGLVWSDGTPFTSADVLFTHEYCTHPEGGCAQLTKFEGVASVEAPDDLTVVVTFEGPTPNPYGPFVGGESPILQAAQFADCLGARAPECTDANFNPVGTGPFTVTEFKPNDVITMAANENYRDPAKPAFATVTFKGGGDATAAGRSVMETGEFDYAWNLQLAPDVIAGMEAAGKGTPVAGFGPLVERIMINQTNPDPALGPDERAVVKPHPIFQDVRVVQAMSLAIDRPLLVEVGYGQAGRVTCNWVPAPAIYSSEALSCDTQDMDGAKALLEEAGWADTDGDGVLDKDGVKFSILYQTSTNAVRQDFQALIKQWWEELGIEVELRNLDSSVFFGGDPGSPDTFQKFYADVQMYANTFNGTDPQAYLGNMLCSKIP
;
A
#
# COMPACT_ATOMS: atom_id res chain seq x y z
N MET A 1 61.43 -66.59 1.32
CA MET A 1 61.30 -65.41 2.22
C MET A 1 60.18 -64.57 1.65
N THR A 2 58.97 -64.76 2.18
CA THR A 2 57.70 -64.10 1.72
C THR A 2 57.29 -63.05 2.74
N MET A 3 57.41 -61.79 2.36
CA MET A 3 56.87 -60.67 3.16
C MET A 3 55.36 -60.52 2.89
N LYS A 4 54.56 -60.69 3.92
CA LYS A 4 53.12 -60.39 3.91
C LYS A 4 52.94 -58.90 4.28
N SER A 5 52.42 -58.13 3.36
CA SER A 5 51.98 -56.76 3.62
C SER A 5 50.57 -56.78 4.19
N ALA A 6 50.37 -56.24 5.39
CA ALA A 6 49.08 -56.02 6.01
C ALA A 6 48.59 -54.63 5.61
N LEU A 7 47.45 -54.57 4.90
CA LEU A 7 46.70 -53.34 4.65
C LEU A 7 45.81 -53.07 5.89
N LEU A 8 46.07 -51.96 6.60
CA LEU A 8 45.13 -51.39 7.56
C LEU A 8 44.14 -50.49 6.79
N GLY A 9 42.89 -50.92 6.75
CA GLY A 9 41.80 -50.08 6.28
C GLY A 9 41.34 -49.15 7.39
N ALA A 10 41.56 -47.85 7.20
CA ALA A 10 40.96 -46.81 8.04
C ALA A 10 39.54 -46.57 7.60
N ALA A 11 38.53 -46.99 8.38
CA ALA A 11 37.14 -46.61 8.22
C ALA A 11 36.97 -45.19 8.73
N ALA A 12 36.79 -44.23 7.82
CA ALA A 12 36.38 -42.88 8.17
C ALA A 12 34.89 -42.90 8.54
N ALA A 13 34.57 -42.79 9.83
CA ALA A 13 33.24 -42.50 10.30
C ALA A 13 32.87 -41.07 9.92
N MET A 14 32.07 -40.87 8.89
CA MET A 14 31.42 -39.60 8.64
C MET A 14 30.40 -39.36 9.77
N ALA A 15 30.73 -38.49 10.71
CA ALA A 15 29.81 -37.94 11.66
C ALA A 15 28.87 -36.99 10.87
N PHE A 16 27.65 -37.45 10.64
CA PHE A 16 26.53 -36.55 10.27
C PHE A 16 26.30 -35.66 11.48
N ALA A 17 26.81 -34.43 11.44
CA ALA A 17 26.31 -33.40 12.33
C ALA A 17 24.84 -33.16 11.97
N PRO A 18 23.88 -33.21 12.92
CA PRO A 18 22.53 -32.77 12.64
C PRO A 18 22.62 -31.32 12.16
N ALA A 19 21.94 -31.00 11.06
CA ALA A 19 21.76 -29.61 10.68
C ALA A 19 21.09 -28.94 11.87
N ALA A 20 21.79 -28.00 12.50
CA ALA A 20 21.20 -27.17 13.53
C ALA A 20 20.15 -26.30 12.81
N PHE A 21 18.88 -26.63 12.98
CA PHE A 21 17.82 -25.71 12.60
C PHE A 21 18.01 -24.46 13.43
N ALA A 22 17.99 -23.28 12.78
CA ALA A 22 17.99 -22.04 13.52
C ALA A 22 16.82 -22.04 14.51
N GLU A 23 17.09 -21.75 15.76
CA GLU A 23 16.04 -21.61 16.78
C GLU A 23 15.34 -20.27 16.59
N ARG A 24 14.05 -20.21 16.90
CA ARG A 24 13.28 -18.95 16.90
C ARG A 24 14.03 -17.89 17.70
N GLY A 25 14.17 -16.68 17.13
CA GLY A 25 14.83 -15.57 17.78
C GLY A 25 16.36 -15.65 17.86
N SER A 26 17.00 -16.61 17.16
CA SER A 26 18.46 -16.81 17.23
C SER A 26 19.26 -15.59 16.79
N ASP A 27 18.74 -14.75 15.92
CA ASP A 27 19.44 -13.61 15.32
C ASP A 27 19.29 -12.31 16.13
N GLY A 28 18.60 -12.39 17.29
CA GLY A 28 18.46 -11.26 18.21
C GLY A 28 17.49 -10.20 17.76
N GLU A 29 17.93 -8.95 17.62
CA GLU A 29 17.09 -7.81 17.26
C GLU A 29 17.33 -7.38 15.81
N VAL A 30 16.25 -6.97 15.11
CA VAL A 30 16.32 -6.18 13.89
C VAL A 30 15.70 -4.80 14.12
N LYS A 31 16.38 -3.75 13.64
CA LYS A 31 15.96 -2.36 13.76
C LYS A 31 15.60 -1.79 12.41
N ILE A 32 14.35 -1.40 12.27
CA ILE A 32 13.76 -0.86 11.05
C ILE A 32 13.40 0.60 11.27
N ILE A 33 13.72 1.48 10.32
CA ILE A 33 13.31 2.87 10.38
C ILE A 33 12.36 3.21 9.23
N TYR A 34 11.21 3.77 9.58
CA TYR A 34 10.20 4.28 8.65
C TYR A 34 10.10 5.79 8.83
N TRP A 35 10.55 6.58 7.84
CA TRP A 35 10.41 8.04 7.91
C TRP A 35 8.94 8.47 7.96
N GLN A 36 8.02 7.68 7.39
CA GLN A 36 6.58 7.76 7.62
C GLN A 36 6.20 6.73 8.67
N ALA A 37 6.18 7.13 9.94
CA ALA A 37 5.89 6.21 11.02
C ALA A 37 4.51 5.56 10.88
N PRO A 38 4.37 4.26 11.23
CA PRO A 38 3.06 3.63 11.34
C PRO A 38 2.19 4.34 12.38
N SER A 39 0.94 4.54 12.04
CA SER A 39 -0.06 5.22 12.88
C SER A 39 -1.09 4.27 13.48
N ILE A 40 -1.23 3.08 12.91
CA ILE A 40 -2.18 2.05 13.32
C ILE A 40 -1.65 0.69 12.83
N LEU A 41 -2.09 -0.42 13.44
CA LEU A 41 -1.71 -1.77 13.05
C LEU A 41 -2.90 -2.60 12.54
N ASN A 42 -4.09 -1.98 12.46
CA ASN A 42 -5.25 -2.56 11.81
C ASN A 42 -5.33 -2.06 10.35
N PRO A 43 -5.02 -2.91 9.34
CA PRO A 43 -5.00 -2.47 7.94
C PRO A 43 -6.36 -2.05 7.39
N TYR A 44 -7.45 -2.48 8.01
CA TYR A 44 -8.79 -2.10 7.57
C TYR A 44 -9.15 -0.64 7.87
N LEU A 45 -8.37 0.03 8.72
CA LEU A 45 -8.57 1.44 9.05
C LEU A 45 -7.48 2.35 8.48
N SER A 46 -6.64 1.85 7.56
CA SER A 46 -5.64 2.67 6.89
C SER A 46 -5.45 2.26 5.43
N GLY A 47 -5.33 3.26 4.54
CA GLY A 47 -4.87 3.07 3.17
C GLY A 47 -3.35 3.24 3.01
N GLY A 48 -2.62 3.49 4.09
CA GLY A 48 -1.17 3.73 4.05
C GLY A 48 -0.35 2.44 4.04
N THR A 49 0.50 2.26 3.02
CA THR A 49 1.39 1.10 2.90
C THR A 49 2.25 0.88 4.15
N LYS A 50 2.70 1.96 4.79
CA LYS A 50 3.46 1.92 6.06
C LYS A 50 2.74 1.16 7.19
N ASP A 51 1.42 1.33 7.29
CA ASP A 51 0.59 0.68 8.31
C ASP A 51 0.30 -0.77 7.95
N ILE A 52 0.00 -1.03 6.67
CA ILE A 52 -0.26 -2.37 6.13
C ILE A 52 0.96 -3.25 6.27
N GLU A 53 2.14 -2.77 5.89
CA GLU A 53 3.39 -3.53 5.98
C GLU A 53 3.79 -3.80 7.45
N ALA A 54 3.70 -2.81 8.34
CA ALA A 54 3.97 -3.02 9.75
C ALA A 54 2.98 -4.00 10.38
N GLY A 55 1.68 -3.88 10.07
CA GLY A 55 0.63 -4.78 10.52
C GLY A 55 0.81 -6.22 10.02
N SER A 56 1.38 -6.41 8.83
CA SER A 56 1.58 -7.74 8.21
C SER A 56 2.54 -8.67 8.96
N LEU A 57 3.30 -8.14 9.92
CA LEU A 57 4.11 -8.95 10.83
C LEU A 57 3.29 -9.60 11.96
N ILE A 58 2.05 -9.13 12.15
CA ILE A 58 1.19 -9.54 13.26
C ILE A 58 -0.06 -10.24 12.74
N VAL A 59 -0.79 -9.61 11.80
CA VAL A 59 -2.03 -10.14 11.22
C VAL A 59 -1.79 -10.67 9.82
N GLU A 60 -2.33 -11.84 9.53
CA GLU A 60 -2.03 -12.58 8.30
C GLU A 60 -3.30 -12.89 7.50
N PRO A 61 -3.19 -12.94 6.14
CA PRO A 61 -4.28 -13.34 5.25
C PRO A 61 -4.36 -14.86 5.06
N LEU A 62 -5.42 -15.34 4.40
CA LEU A 62 -5.53 -16.75 4.01
C LEU A 62 -4.45 -17.15 2.98
N ALA A 63 -4.14 -16.25 2.05
CA ALA A 63 -3.09 -16.42 1.04
C ALA A 63 -2.38 -15.09 0.78
N ARG A 64 -1.19 -15.16 0.23
CA ARG A 64 -0.37 -13.97 -0.09
C ARG A 64 0.40 -14.16 -1.38
N TYR A 65 0.93 -13.08 -1.92
CA TYR A 65 1.83 -13.12 -3.07
C TYR A 65 3.28 -13.18 -2.61
N ASP A 66 4.09 -14.00 -3.26
CA ASP A 66 5.54 -14.03 -3.08
C ASP A 66 6.22 -12.90 -3.87
N GLU A 67 7.56 -12.83 -3.82
CA GLU A 67 8.36 -11.82 -4.50
C GLU A 67 8.29 -11.89 -6.04
N THR A 68 7.75 -12.99 -6.58
CA THR A 68 7.52 -13.15 -8.04
C THR A 68 6.10 -12.77 -8.45
N GLY A 69 5.23 -12.45 -7.48
CA GLY A 69 3.80 -12.21 -7.70
C GLY A 69 2.99 -13.50 -7.79
N THR A 70 3.56 -14.65 -7.43
CA THR A 70 2.84 -15.92 -7.38
C THR A 70 2.03 -16.01 -6.09
N LEU A 71 0.75 -16.40 -6.21
CA LEU A 71 -0.12 -16.61 -5.07
C LEU A 71 0.28 -17.91 -4.34
N VAL A 72 0.57 -17.77 -3.04
CA VAL A 72 1.00 -18.89 -2.18
C VAL A 72 0.07 -19.05 -0.98
N PRO A 73 -0.19 -20.28 -0.52
CA PRO A 73 -1.01 -20.53 0.65
C PRO A 73 -0.33 -19.99 1.91
N TRP A 74 -1.11 -19.47 2.88
CA TRP A 74 -0.56 -18.89 4.10
C TRP A 74 -1.22 -19.42 5.38
N LEU A 75 -2.54 -19.23 5.55
CA LEU A 75 -3.33 -19.82 6.63
C LEU A 75 -4.21 -20.98 6.12
N VAL A 76 -4.05 -21.37 4.87
CA VAL A 76 -4.81 -22.44 4.20
C VAL A 76 -3.87 -23.53 3.70
N GLU A 77 -4.41 -24.72 3.43
CA GLU A 77 -3.62 -25.86 2.99
C GLU A 77 -3.10 -25.70 1.56
N GLU A 78 -3.93 -25.15 0.66
CA GLU A 78 -3.62 -24.94 -0.75
C GLU A 78 -4.39 -23.74 -1.32
N ILE A 79 -3.97 -23.24 -2.47
CA ILE A 79 -4.72 -22.23 -3.20
C ILE A 79 -5.91 -22.88 -3.92
N PRO A 80 -7.15 -22.42 -3.66
CA PRO A 80 -8.32 -22.90 -4.39
C PRO A 80 -8.23 -22.55 -5.87
N THR A 81 -8.46 -23.51 -6.75
CA THR A 81 -8.53 -23.32 -8.20
C THR A 81 -9.70 -24.10 -8.78
N VAL A 82 -10.02 -23.90 -10.06
CA VAL A 82 -11.02 -24.69 -10.77
C VAL A 82 -10.55 -26.14 -10.87
N GLU A 83 -9.26 -26.38 -11.09
CA GLU A 83 -8.68 -27.70 -11.29
C GLU A 83 -8.75 -28.57 -10.02
N ASN A 84 -8.59 -27.97 -8.83
CA ASN A 84 -8.71 -28.71 -7.56
C ASN A 84 -10.12 -28.67 -6.96
N GLY A 85 -11.07 -28.01 -7.67
CA GLY A 85 -12.47 -27.89 -7.23
C GLY A 85 -12.70 -26.86 -6.13
N GLY A 86 -11.68 -26.09 -5.74
CA GLY A 86 -11.79 -25.02 -4.78
C GLY A 86 -12.45 -23.75 -5.35
N VAL A 87 -12.49 -23.63 -6.69
CA VAL A 87 -13.27 -22.60 -7.39
C VAL A 87 -14.30 -23.32 -8.27
N SER A 88 -15.55 -22.87 -8.24
CA SER A 88 -16.62 -23.43 -9.05
C SER A 88 -16.37 -23.20 -10.55
N GLU A 89 -16.86 -24.12 -11.41
CA GLU A 89 -16.71 -24.03 -12.87
C GLU A 89 -17.35 -22.76 -13.46
N ASP A 90 -18.41 -22.26 -12.83
CA ASP A 90 -19.09 -21.03 -13.22
C ASP A 90 -18.44 -19.76 -12.62
N LEU A 91 -17.33 -19.91 -11.88
CA LEU A 91 -16.56 -18.85 -11.26
C LEU A 91 -17.34 -17.99 -10.26
N THR A 92 -18.40 -18.53 -9.67
CA THR A 92 -19.23 -17.79 -8.71
C THR A 92 -18.92 -18.10 -7.25
N THR A 93 -18.10 -19.14 -6.99
CA THR A 93 -17.81 -19.58 -5.62
C THR A 93 -16.34 -19.97 -5.47
N ILE A 94 -15.73 -19.55 -4.35
CA ILE A 94 -14.42 -20.03 -3.91
C ILE A 94 -14.52 -20.63 -2.50
N ILE A 95 -13.86 -21.76 -2.28
CA ILE A 95 -13.83 -22.49 -1.01
C ILE A 95 -12.40 -22.50 -0.48
N TRP A 96 -12.20 -21.95 0.69
CA TRP A 96 -10.93 -21.94 1.40
C TRP A 96 -10.92 -23.01 2.49
N ASN A 97 -9.89 -23.87 2.51
CA ASN A 97 -9.67 -24.86 3.56
C ASN A 97 -8.55 -24.37 4.48
N ILE A 98 -8.91 -23.99 5.70
CA ILE A 98 -7.99 -23.51 6.72
C ILE A 98 -7.08 -24.65 7.18
N THR A 99 -5.79 -24.36 7.34
CA THR A 99 -4.82 -25.34 7.90
C THR A 99 -5.21 -25.71 9.33
N PRO A 100 -5.40 -27.00 9.63
CA PRO A 100 -5.78 -27.44 10.98
C PRO A 100 -4.73 -27.09 12.04
N GLY A 101 -5.20 -26.75 13.24
CA GLY A 101 -4.35 -26.53 14.41
C GLY A 101 -3.67 -25.16 14.46
N LEU A 102 -4.06 -24.22 13.61
CA LEU A 102 -3.63 -22.82 13.74
C LEU A 102 -4.21 -22.19 15.00
N VAL A 103 -3.39 -21.38 15.64
CA VAL A 103 -3.78 -20.62 16.84
C VAL A 103 -3.38 -19.15 16.70
N TRP A 104 -4.10 -18.31 17.37
CA TRP A 104 -3.76 -16.90 17.58
C TRP A 104 -2.57 -16.76 18.54
N SER A 105 -1.98 -15.60 18.60
CA SER A 105 -0.84 -15.32 19.52
C SER A 105 -1.18 -15.46 21.01
N ASP A 106 -2.45 -15.38 21.36
CA ASP A 106 -2.96 -15.64 22.71
C ASP A 106 -3.22 -17.13 23.00
N GLY A 107 -2.98 -18.01 22.02
CA GLY A 107 -3.17 -19.45 22.12
C GLY A 107 -4.60 -19.95 21.85
N THR A 108 -5.54 -19.06 21.56
CA THR A 108 -6.91 -19.45 21.18
C THR A 108 -6.94 -20.00 19.73
N PRO A 109 -7.87 -20.93 19.41
CA PRO A 109 -7.96 -21.48 18.05
C PRO A 109 -8.31 -20.44 17.02
N PHE A 110 -7.66 -20.50 15.85
CA PHE A 110 -8.04 -19.78 14.63
C PHE A 110 -9.07 -20.61 13.86
N THR A 111 -10.20 -20.02 13.48
CA THR A 111 -11.29 -20.71 12.80
C THR A 111 -11.91 -19.90 11.67
N SER A 112 -12.74 -20.54 10.87
CA SER A 112 -13.56 -19.91 9.83
C SER A 112 -14.50 -18.80 10.36
N ALA A 113 -14.88 -18.85 11.64
CA ALA A 113 -15.68 -17.80 12.27
C ALA A 113 -14.93 -16.46 12.32
N ASP A 114 -13.60 -16.46 12.44
CA ASP A 114 -12.78 -15.25 12.39
C ASP A 114 -12.78 -14.64 10.98
N VAL A 115 -12.78 -15.49 9.95
CA VAL A 115 -12.85 -15.04 8.55
C VAL A 115 -14.23 -14.43 8.24
N LEU A 116 -15.30 -15.08 8.70
CA LEU A 116 -16.66 -14.55 8.58
C LEU A 116 -16.80 -13.19 9.28
N PHE A 117 -16.29 -13.10 10.51
CA PHE A 117 -16.27 -11.85 11.27
C PHE A 117 -15.50 -10.73 10.54
N THR A 118 -14.35 -11.06 9.94
CA THR A 118 -13.54 -10.10 9.19
C THR A 118 -14.31 -9.51 8.00
N HIS A 119 -15.07 -10.34 7.29
CA HIS A 119 -15.98 -9.87 6.25
C HIS A 119 -17.02 -8.90 6.82
N GLU A 120 -17.71 -9.28 7.90
CA GLU A 120 -18.71 -8.42 8.57
C GLU A 120 -18.10 -7.08 9.02
N TYR A 121 -16.88 -7.12 9.58
CA TYR A 121 -16.17 -5.93 10.04
C TYR A 121 -15.92 -4.94 8.90
N CYS A 122 -15.40 -5.40 7.77
CA CYS A 122 -15.07 -4.50 6.66
C CYS A 122 -16.30 -4.06 5.85
N THR A 123 -17.31 -4.91 5.71
CA THR A 123 -18.52 -4.59 4.92
C THR A 123 -19.60 -3.87 5.71
N HIS A 124 -19.37 -3.63 7.01
CA HIS A 124 -20.34 -2.91 7.83
C HIS A 124 -20.59 -1.49 7.28
N PRO A 125 -21.86 -1.07 7.06
CA PRO A 125 -22.18 0.20 6.38
C PRO A 125 -21.60 1.45 7.06
N GLU A 126 -21.43 1.38 8.39
CA GLU A 126 -20.89 2.48 9.20
C GLU A 126 -19.40 2.29 9.54
N GLY A 127 -18.72 1.27 8.99
CA GLY A 127 -17.39 0.87 9.42
C GLY A 127 -16.25 1.71 8.87
N GLY A 128 -16.43 2.36 7.74
CA GLY A 128 -15.39 3.18 7.10
C GLY A 128 -14.15 2.38 6.69
N CYS A 129 -14.30 1.11 6.30
CA CYS A 129 -13.20 0.22 5.94
C CYS A 129 -12.42 0.74 4.73
N ALA A 130 -11.13 0.97 4.89
CA ALA A 130 -10.23 1.43 3.82
C ALA A 130 -10.03 0.38 2.71
N GLN A 131 -10.32 -0.89 3.00
CA GLN A 131 -10.12 -2.03 2.10
C GLN A 131 -11.43 -2.59 1.54
N LEU A 132 -12.53 -1.84 1.60
CA LEU A 132 -13.86 -2.28 1.19
C LEU A 132 -13.89 -2.83 -0.25
N THR A 133 -13.08 -2.29 -1.13
CA THR A 133 -12.98 -2.74 -2.53
C THR A 133 -12.52 -4.19 -2.69
N LYS A 134 -11.86 -4.77 -1.69
CA LYS A 134 -11.49 -6.20 -1.69
C LYS A 134 -12.71 -7.14 -1.61
N PHE A 135 -13.83 -6.64 -1.11
CA PHE A 135 -15.07 -7.37 -0.92
C PHE A 135 -16.15 -7.03 -1.95
N GLU A 136 -15.82 -6.23 -2.98
CA GLU A 136 -16.76 -5.91 -4.04
C GLU A 136 -17.20 -7.15 -4.81
N GLY A 137 -18.51 -7.22 -5.09
CA GLY A 137 -19.10 -8.37 -5.78
C GLY A 137 -19.25 -9.62 -4.91
N VAL A 138 -18.89 -9.59 -3.64
CA VAL A 138 -19.14 -10.69 -2.69
C VAL A 138 -20.61 -10.64 -2.28
N ALA A 139 -21.34 -11.71 -2.59
CA ALA A 139 -22.74 -11.88 -2.22
C ALA A 139 -22.90 -12.43 -0.79
N SER A 140 -22.04 -13.40 -0.42
CA SER A 140 -22.02 -13.96 0.94
C SER A 140 -20.66 -14.58 1.29
N VAL A 141 -20.39 -14.64 2.58
CA VAL A 141 -19.32 -15.45 3.18
C VAL A 141 -19.96 -16.37 4.21
N GLU A 142 -19.68 -17.66 4.15
CA GLU A 142 -20.22 -18.67 5.04
C GLU A 142 -19.12 -19.49 5.69
N ALA A 143 -19.34 -19.93 6.93
CA ALA A 143 -18.45 -20.78 7.70
C ALA A 143 -19.21 -22.08 8.09
N PRO A 144 -19.32 -23.07 7.18
CA PRO A 144 -20.11 -24.28 7.43
C PRO A 144 -19.55 -25.19 8.53
N ASP A 145 -18.26 -25.09 8.79
CA ASP A 145 -17.53 -25.73 9.89
C ASP A 145 -16.30 -24.89 10.26
N ASP A 146 -15.56 -25.29 11.29
CA ASP A 146 -14.44 -24.54 11.86
C ASP A 146 -13.27 -24.30 10.90
N LEU A 147 -13.17 -25.06 9.80
CA LEU A 147 -12.01 -25.02 8.89
C LEU A 147 -12.38 -24.68 7.44
N THR A 148 -13.66 -24.51 7.15
CA THR A 148 -14.13 -24.23 5.77
C THR A 148 -14.74 -22.84 5.69
N VAL A 149 -14.30 -22.06 4.70
CA VAL A 149 -14.89 -20.75 4.34
C VAL A 149 -15.37 -20.82 2.90
N VAL A 150 -16.63 -20.49 2.69
CA VAL A 150 -17.24 -20.40 1.35
C VAL A 150 -17.54 -18.96 1.04
N VAL A 151 -16.96 -18.43 -0.03
CA VAL A 151 -17.25 -17.07 -0.54
C VAL A 151 -18.04 -17.21 -1.83
N THR A 152 -19.23 -16.65 -1.87
CA THR A 152 -20.08 -16.62 -3.06
C THR A 152 -20.09 -15.18 -3.63
N PHE A 153 -19.90 -15.07 -4.94
CA PHE A 153 -19.93 -13.80 -5.66
C PHE A 153 -21.27 -13.57 -6.34
N GLU A 154 -21.62 -12.32 -6.58
CA GLU A 154 -22.85 -11.90 -7.29
C GLU A 154 -22.90 -12.38 -8.75
N GLY A 155 -21.74 -12.71 -9.33
CA GLY A 155 -21.60 -13.20 -10.69
C GLY A 155 -20.24 -13.85 -10.93
N PRO A 156 -19.97 -14.34 -12.15
CA PRO A 156 -18.68 -14.95 -12.50
C PRO A 156 -17.51 -14.00 -12.21
N THR A 157 -16.58 -14.45 -11.37
CA THR A 157 -15.41 -13.70 -10.92
C THR A 157 -14.14 -14.46 -11.33
N PRO A 158 -13.51 -14.13 -12.46
CA PRO A 158 -12.33 -14.84 -12.98
C PRO A 158 -11.12 -14.79 -12.04
N ASN A 159 -11.00 -13.74 -11.23
CA ASN A 159 -9.98 -13.62 -10.19
C ASN A 159 -10.66 -13.51 -8.80
N PRO A 160 -11.00 -14.63 -8.14
CA PRO A 160 -11.73 -14.63 -6.88
C PRO A 160 -10.85 -14.36 -5.65
N TYR A 161 -9.60 -13.96 -5.83
CA TYR A 161 -8.60 -13.80 -4.78
C TYR A 161 -8.52 -12.36 -4.23
N GLY A 162 -9.58 -11.57 -4.31
CA GLY A 162 -9.69 -10.25 -3.69
C GLY A 162 -9.83 -10.33 -2.17
N PRO A 163 -10.88 -11.00 -1.66
CA PRO A 163 -11.13 -11.14 -0.23
C PRO A 163 -10.09 -12.03 0.45
N PHE A 164 -9.63 -11.61 1.64
CA PHE A 164 -8.77 -12.38 2.53
C PHE A 164 -7.38 -12.72 1.98
N VAL A 165 -6.92 -12.02 0.94
CA VAL A 165 -5.63 -12.25 0.28
C VAL A 165 -4.78 -10.98 0.32
N GLY A 166 -3.50 -11.17 0.66
CA GLY A 166 -2.51 -10.09 0.75
C GLY A 166 -2.59 -9.28 2.04
N GLY A 167 -1.59 -8.43 2.27
CA GLY A 167 -1.46 -7.65 3.50
C GLY A 167 -2.58 -6.64 3.75
N GLU A 168 -3.35 -6.30 2.74
CA GLU A 168 -4.52 -5.40 2.82
C GLU A 168 -5.78 -6.11 3.31
N SER A 169 -5.82 -7.45 3.31
CA SER A 169 -7.00 -8.22 3.67
C SER A 169 -6.67 -9.38 4.64
N PRO A 170 -5.97 -9.09 5.77
CA PRO A 170 -5.68 -10.10 6.78
C PRO A 170 -6.94 -10.47 7.57
N ILE A 171 -6.85 -11.56 8.35
CA ILE A 171 -7.94 -11.98 9.21
C ILE A 171 -7.79 -11.31 10.58
N LEU A 172 -8.90 -10.80 11.12
CA LEU A 172 -9.01 -10.25 12.46
C LEU A 172 -9.58 -11.29 13.43
N GLN A 173 -9.08 -11.31 14.66
CA GLN A 173 -9.62 -12.19 15.69
C GLN A 173 -11.01 -11.70 16.13
N ALA A 174 -12.05 -12.51 15.88
CA ALA A 174 -13.43 -12.16 16.21
C ALA A 174 -13.61 -11.81 17.69
N ALA A 175 -12.98 -12.54 18.61
CA ALA A 175 -13.10 -12.31 20.05
C ALA A 175 -12.55 -10.96 20.49
N GLN A 176 -11.42 -10.49 19.90
CA GLN A 176 -10.84 -9.20 20.25
C GLN A 176 -11.64 -8.03 19.68
N PHE A 177 -12.14 -8.18 18.45
CA PHE A 177 -12.82 -7.10 17.72
C PHE A 177 -14.36 -7.13 17.82
N ALA A 178 -14.95 -8.06 18.59
CA ALA A 178 -16.40 -8.23 18.69
C ALA A 178 -17.19 -6.95 18.98
N ASP A 179 -16.63 -6.08 19.81
CA ASP A 179 -17.22 -4.79 20.18
C ASP A 179 -16.82 -3.63 19.25
N CYS A 180 -16.05 -3.89 18.18
CA CYS A 180 -15.43 -2.89 17.30
C CYS A 180 -16.11 -2.78 15.93
N LEU A 181 -17.36 -3.19 15.80
CA LEU A 181 -18.08 -3.13 14.53
C LEU A 181 -18.61 -1.72 14.24
N GLY A 182 -18.72 -1.41 12.96
CA GLY A 182 -19.32 -0.18 12.46
C GLY A 182 -18.60 1.08 12.91
N ALA A 183 -19.35 2.08 13.33
CA ALA A 183 -18.82 3.38 13.79
C ALA A 183 -17.87 3.26 14.99
N ARG A 184 -17.89 2.12 15.72
CA ARG A 184 -16.97 1.87 16.84
C ARG A 184 -15.57 1.41 16.42
N ALA A 185 -15.37 1.00 15.17
CA ALA A 185 -14.10 0.48 14.70
C ALA A 185 -12.90 1.39 15.01
N PRO A 186 -12.92 2.70 14.73
CA PRO A 186 -11.81 3.60 15.07
C PRO A 186 -11.67 3.85 16.60
N GLU A 187 -12.70 3.61 17.39
CA GLU A 187 -12.66 3.83 18.84
C GLU A 187 -11.96 2.69 19.61
N CYS A 188 -11.81 1.52 18.99
CA CYS A 188 -11.15 0.34 19.57
C CYS A 188 -9.62 0.46 19.56
N THR A 189 -9.10 1.50 20.20
CA THR A 189 -7.68 1.86 20.18
C THR A 189 -6.77 0.70 20.57
N ASP A 190 -7.09 -0.02 21.66
CA ASP A 190 -6.26 -1.12 22.14
C ASP A 190 -6.14 -2.26 21.10
N ALA A 191 -7.25 -2.66 20.49
CA ALA A 191 -7.26 -3.69 19.46
C ALA A 191 -6.57 -3.23 18.17
N ASN A 192 -6.77 -1.97 17.77
CA ASN A 192 -6.18 -1.38 16.58
C ASN A 192 -4.66 -1.17 16.71
N PHE A 193 -4.14 -0.99 17.92
CA PHE A 193 -2.73 -0.74 18.19
C PHE A 193 -1.97 -1.98 18.64
N ASN A 194 -2.67 -2.98 19.15
CA ASN A 194 -2.10 -4.24 19.61
C ASN A 194 -3.00 -5.41 19.18
N PRO A 195 -3.15 -5.65 17.88
CA PRO A 195 -3.97 -6.74 17.41
C PRO A 195 -3.38 -8.09 17.81
N VAL A 196 -4.25 -9.00 18.25
CA VAL A 196 -3.93 -10.42 18.39
C VAL A 196 -3.90 -10.99 16.96
N GLY A 197 -2.77 -11.56 16.58
CA GLY A 197 -2.56 -12.06 15.21
C GLY A 197 -2.05 -13.48 15.17
N THR A 198 -2.02 -14.07 13.98
CA THR A 198 -1.40 -15.38 13.72
C THR A 198 0.05 -15.24 13.27
N GLY A 199 0.53 -14.01 13.09
CA GLY A 199 1.83 -13.68 12.53
C GLY A 199 3.03 -14.02 13.41
N PRO A 200 4.25 -13.85 12.85
CA PRO A 200 5.48 -14.24 13.52
C PRO A 200 5.84 -13.37 14.73
N PHE A 201 5.22 -12.21 14.90
CA PHE A 201 5.50 -11.29 15.99
C PHE A 201 4.24 -10.85 16.72
N THR A 202 4.42 -10.41 17.97
CA THR A 202 3.40 -9.77 18.83
C THR A 202 3.88 -8.41 19.27
N VAL A 203 2.98 -7.45 19.42
CA VAL A 203 3.31 -6.09 19.85
C VAL A 203 3.64 -6.11 21.36
N THR A 204 4.73 -5.49 21.75
CA THR A 204 5.09 -5.25 23.16
C THR A 204 4.96 -3.76 23.53
N GLU A 205 5.14 -2.86 22.58
CA GLU A 205 4.91 -1.43 22.73
C GLU A 205 4.49 -0.84 21.39
N PHE A 206 3.48 0.01 21.37
CA PHE A 206 3.10 0.84 20.23
C PHE A 206 2.85 2.28 20.65
N LYS A 207 3.64 3.17 20.12
CA LYS A 207 3.44 4.62 20.20
C LYS A 207 3.19 5.12 18.78
N PRO A 208 1.95 5.46 18.44
CA PRO A 208 1.61 5.93 17.10
C PRO A 208 2.55 7.05 16.63
N ASN A 209 2.99 6.98 15.38
CA ASN A 209 3.90 7.95 14.76
C ASN A 209 5.29 8.05 15.42
N ASP A 210 5.70 7.08 16.24
CA ASP A 210 7.00 7.08 16.91
C ASP A 210 7.69 5.70 16.86
N VAL A 211 7.23 4.74 17.67
CA VAL A 211 7.92 3.45 17.80
C VAL A 211 6.95 2.29 17.97
N ILE A 212 7.30 1.16 17.34
CA ILE A 212 6.69 -0.14 17.60
C ILE A 212 7.79 -1.09 18.03
N THR A 213 7.60 -1.76 19.14
CA THR A 213 8.46 -2.86 19.57
C THR A 213 7.66 -4.15 19.52
N MET A 214 8.21 -5.18 18.93
CA MET A 214 7.59 -6.49 18.79
C MET A 214 8.52 -7.57 19.31
N ALA A 215 7.95 -8.64 19.88
CA ALA A 215 8.65 -9.87 20.24
C ALA A 215 8.19 -11.02 19.36
N ALA A 216 9.05 -12.01 19.18
CA ALA A 216 8.69 -13.23 18.47
C ALA A 216 7.46 -13.89 19.11
N ASN A 217 6.49 -14.28 18.28
CA ASN A 217 5.28 -14.97 18.72
C ASN A 217 5.62 -16.43 19.09
N GLU A 218 5.48 -16.79 20.36
CA GLU A 218 5.75 -18.14 20.85
C GLU A 218 4.80 -19.18 20.24
N ASN A 219 3.59 -18.76 19.86
CA ASN A 219 2.55 -19.58 19.25
C ASN A 219 2.60 -19.60 17.72
N TYR A 220 3.65 -19.00 17.11
CA TYR A 220 3.77 -19.01 15.66
C TYR A 220 3.93 -20.44 15.12
N ARG A 221 3.20 -20.76 14.06
CA ARG A 221 3.09 -22.13 13.49
C ARG A 221 4.40 -22.77 13.07
N ASP A 222 5.41 -22.00 12.69
CA ASP A 222 6.74 -22.50 12.36
C ASP A 222 7.68 -22.31 13.57
N PRO A 223 8.13 -23.40 14.23
CA PRO A 223 8.96 -23.29 15.44
C PRO A 223 10.37 -22.73 15.16
N ALA A 224 10.82 -22.71 13.90
CA ALA A 224 12.10 -22.13 13.51
C ALA A 224 12.02 -20.63 13.16
N LYS A 225 10.82 -20.07 13.17
CA LYS A 225 10.58 -18.66 12.80
C LYS A 225 9.87 -17.90 13.90
N PRO A 226 10.02 -16.58 13.94
CA PRO A 226 10.93 -15.77 13.13
C PRO A 226 12.40 -15.95 13.53
N ALA A 227 13.35 -15.56 12.66
CA ALA A 227 14.77 -15.59 12.97
C ALA A 227 15.15 -14.56 14.05
N PHE A 228 14.56 -13.37 14.02
CA PHE A 228 14.77 -12.33 15.03
C PHE A 228 13.89 -12.55 16.27
N ALA A 229 14.46 -12.31 17.45
CA ALA A 229 13.72 -12.35 18.72
C ALA A 229 12.85 -11.10 18.89
N THR A 230 13.34 -9.95 18.44
CA THR A 230 12.66 -8.67 18.55
C THR A 230 12.77 -7.88 17.26
N VAL A 231 11.76 -7.06 16.99
CA VAL A 231 11.72 -6.07 15.93
C VAL A 231 11.45 -4.71 16.55
N THR A 232 12.30 -3.74 16.25
CA THR A 232 12.04 -2.34 16.59
C THR A 232 11.80 -1.56 15.30
N PHE A 233 10.55 -1.07 15.14
CA PHE A 233 10.22 -0.06 14.13
C PHE A 233 10.31 1.30 14.77
N LYS A 234 11.29 2.09 14.35
CA LYS A 234 11.35 3.50 14.69
C LYS A 234 10.71 4.30 13.57
N GLY A 235 9.85 5.20 13.94
CA GLY A 235 9.16 6.07 13.01
C GLY A 235 9.51 7.53 13.18
N GLY A 236 9.07 8.34 12.21
CA GLY A 236 9.22 9.79 12.23
C GLY A 236 10.55 10.31 11.69
N GLY A 237 10.65 11.62 11.67
CA GLY A 237 11.76 12.30 11.01
C GLY A 237 11.51 12.52 9.52
N ASP A 238 12.57 12.45 8.75
CA ASP A 238 12.54 12.56 7.29
C ASP A 238 13.34 11.45 6.62
N ALA A 239 13.16 11.29 5.32
CA ALA A 239 13.83 10.25 4.54
C ALA A 239 15.37 10.40 4.58
N THR A 240 15.89 11.64 4.68
CA THR A 240 17.33 11.91 4.77
C THR A 240 17.90 11.38 6.09
N ALA A 241 17.24 11.66 7.21
CA ALA A 241 17.63 11.15 8.51
C ALA A 241 17.55 9.62 8.57
N ALA A 242 16.50 9.03 8.01
CA ALA A 242 16.34 7.58 7.91
C ALA A 242 17.45 6.94 7.06
N GLY A 243 17.76 7.50 5.90
CA GLY A 243 18.85 7.03 5.03
C GLY A 243 20.20 7.09 5.73
N ARG A 244 20.50 8.19 6.41
CA ARG A 244 21.77 8.34 7.17
C ARG A 244 21.91 7.32 8.28
N SER A 245 20.83 7.02 8.99
CA SER A 245 20.86 6.10 10.13
C SER A 245 21.22 4.66 9.71
N VAL A 246 20.93 4.28 8.47
CA VAL A 246 21.36 2.98 7.89
C VAL A 246 22.71 3.12 7.17
N MET A 247 22.81 4.03 6.19
CA MET A 247 23.95 4.04 5.25
C MET A 247 25.20 4.71 5.79
N GLU A 248 25.08 5.70 6.72
CA GLU A 248 26.24 6.40 7.27
C GLU A 248 26.60 5.94 8.69
N THR A 249 25.61 5.75 9.58
CA THR A 249 25.88 5.43 10.99
C THR A 249 25.77 3.94 11.29
N GLY A 250 24.92 3.20 10.58
CA GLY A 250 24.63 1.79 10.87
C GLY A 250 23.87 1.59 12.18
N GLU A 251 23.08 2.58 12.60
CA GLU A 251 22.24 2.51 13.80
C GLU A 251 21.01 1.62 13.57
N PHE A 252 20.49 1.62 12.34
CA PHE A 252 19.40 0.79 11.87
C PHE A 252 19.83 -0.17 10.77
N ASP A 253 19.14 -1.31 10.66
CA ASP A 253 19.45 -2.37 9.71
C ASP A 253 18.73 -2.16 8.36
N TYR A 254 17.57 -1.52 8.39
CA TYR A 254 16.74 -1.28 7.20
C TYR A 254 16.03 0.07 7.28
N ALA A 255 16.07 0.83 6.18
CA ALA A 255 15.28 2.04 6.00
C ALA A 255 14.27 1.84 4.88
N TRP A 256 13.00 2.08 5.19
CA TRP A 256 11.88 1.87 4.29
C TRP A 256 11.66 3.07 3.37
N ASN A 257 11.42 2.78 2.06
CA ASN A 257 10.88 3.71 1.08
C ASN A 257 11.62 5.06 1.05
N LEU A 258 12.95 5.02 0.92
CA LEU A 258 13.78 6.23 0.87
C LEU A 258 13.52 7.01 -0.41
N GLN A 259 12.70 8.04 -0.31
CA GLN A 259 12.47 9.01 -1.38
C GLN A 259 13.44 10.19 -1.20
N LEU A 260 14.62 10.06 -1.81
CA LEU A 260 15.74 10.99 -1.70
C LEU A 260 16.27 11.34 -3.09
N ALA A 261 16.76 12.56 -3.24
CA ALA A 261 17.44 12.97 -4.45
C ALA A 261 18.68 12.08 -4.71
N PRO A 262 19.01 11.78 -5.97
CA PRO A 262 20.07 10.84 -6.33
C PRO A 262 21.44 11.17 -5.77
N ASP A 263 21.81 12.44 -5.73
CA ASP A 263 23.08 12.92 -5.19
C ASP A 263 23.19 12.74 -3.67
N VAL A 264 22.08 12.85 -2.96
CA VAL A 264 21.98 12.60 -1.51
C VAL A 264 22.23 11.12 -1.23
N ILE A 265 21.57 10.22 -1.97
CA ILE A 265 21.76 8.76 -1.84
C ILE A 265 23.22 8.39 -2.14
N ALA A 266 23.80 8.89 -3.24
CA ALA A 266 25.18 8.60 -3.61
C ALA A 266 26.17 9.08 -2.54
N GLY A 267 25.92 10.22 -1.91
CA GLY A 267 26.72 10.73 -0.81
C GLY A 267 26.69 9.81 0.43
N MET A 268 25.51 9.28 0.76
CA MET A 268 25.33 8.35 1.88
C MET A 268 25.97 6.97 1.61
N GLU A 269 25.79 6.44 0.39
CA GLU A 269 26.36 5.16 -0.01
C GLU A 269 27.88 5.13 0.09
N ALA A 270 28.56 6.26 -0.16
CA ALA A 270 30.00 6.41 -0.04
C ALA A 270 30.52 6.13 1.37
N ALA A 271 29.70 6.20 2.41
CA ALA A 271 30.08 5.83 3.78
C ALA A 271 30.20 4.30 3.99
N GLY A 272 29.62 3.49 3.12
CA GLY A 272 29.83 2.03 3.05
C GLY A 272 29.20 1.21 4.16
N LYS A 273 28.19 1.75 4.88
CA LYS A 273 27.47 1.04 5.95
C LYS A 273 26.21 0.32 5.45
N GLY A 274 25.62 0.79 4.36
CA GLY A 274 24.45 0.23 3.75
C GLY A 274 24.46 0.44 2.24
N THR A 275 23.57 -0.26 1.54
CA THR A 275 23.43 -0.19 0.09
C THR A 275 21.98 0.13 -0.27
N PRO A 276 21.72 1.13 -1.13
CA PRO A 276 20.38 1.38 -1.62
C PRO A 276 19.94 0.24 -2.55
N VAL A 277 18.69 -0.20 -2.39
CA VAL A 277 18.06 -1.18 -3.28
C VAL A 277 16.90 -0.51 -3.98
N ALA A 278 16.94 -0.46 -5.31
CA ALA A 278 15.89 0.09 -6.13
C ALA A 278 15.34 -0.98 -7.08
N GLY A 279 14.02 -0.97 -7.26
CA GLY A 279 13.34 -1.88 -8.17
C GLY A 279 12.16 -1.18 -8.85
N PHE A 280 11.97 -1.48 -10.14
CA PHE A 280 10.79 -1.02 -10.88
C PHE A 280 9.65 -2.03 -10.71
N GLY A 281 8.52 -1.54 -10.21
CA GLY A 281 7.33 -2.34 -9.95
C GLY A 281 6.06 -1.61 -10.37
N PRO A 282 4.91 -2.02 -9.86
CA PRO A 282 3.62 -1.37 -10.15
C PRO A 282 3.42 -0.06 -9.39
N LEU A 283 4.33 0.34 -8.48
CA LEU A 283 4.21 1.60 -7.73
C LEU A 283 4.39 2.81 -8.64
N VAL A 284 3.38 3.65 -8.72
CA VAL A 284 3.36 4.85 -9.57
C VAL A 284 3.17 6.10 -8.73
N GLU A 285 4.12 7.03 -8.80
CA GLU A 285 3.91 8.42 -8.35
C GLU A 285 3.04 9.13 -9.38
N ARG A 286 1.91 9.68 -8.96
CA ARG A 286 0.91 10.24 -9.86
C ARG A 286 0.21 11.45 -9.31
N ILE A 287 -0.33 12.25 -10.21
CA ILE A 287 -1.22 13.36 -9.89
C ILE A 287 -2.65 12.92 -10.14
N MET A 288 -3.47 13.02 -9.09
CA MET A 288 -4.91 12.79 -9.15
C MET A 288 -5.64 14.11 -9.29
N ILE A 289 -6.53 14.20 -10.26
CA ILE A 289 -7.37 15.38 -10.49
C ILE A 289 -8.78 15.07 -10.03
N ASN A 290 -9.32 15.88 -9.13
CA ASN A 290 -10.64 15.68 -8.56
C ASN A 290 -11.73 16.05 -9.58
N GLN A 291 -12.58 15.11 -9.90
CA GLN A 291 -13.75 15.33 -10.77
C GLN A 291 -14.97 15.82 -10.00
N THR A 292 -14.94 15.71 -8.67
CA THR A 292 -16.00 16.19 -7.77
C THR A 292 -15.68 17.58 -7.26
N ASN A 293 -16.69 18.31 -6.80
CA ASN A 293 -16.45 19.59 -6.15
C ASN A 293 -15.74 19.39 -4.80
N PRO A 294 -14.59 20.04 -4.55
CA PRO A 294 -13.83 19.85 -3.32
C PRO A 294 -14.44 20.52 -2.09
N ASP A 295 -15.54 21.27 -2.21
CA ASP A 295 -16.18 21.96 -1.09
C ASP A 295 -16.70 20.96 -0.05
N PRO A 296 -16.12 20.95 1.18
CA PRO A 296 -16.51 19.99 2.23
C PRO A 296 -17.92 20.23 2.79
N ALA A 297 -18.53 21.40 2.48
CA ALA A 297 -19.91 21.68 2.87
C ALA A 297 -20.95 20.94 2.04
N LEU A 298 -20.54 20.38 0.87
CA LEU A 298 -21.39 19.61 -0.01
C LEU A 298 -21.41 18.13 0.41
N GLY A 299 -22.58 17.51 0.39
CA GLY A 299 -22.70 16.06 0.57
C GLY A 299 -22.15 15.28 -0.63
N PRO A 300 -21.89 13.95 -0.47
CA PRO A 300 -21.30 13.14 -1.53
C PRO A 300 -22.03 13.20 -2.87
N ASP A 301 -23.37 13.02 -2.88
CA ASP A 301 -24.16 13.08 -4.10
C ASP A 301 -24.17 14.50 -4.72
N GLU A 302 -24.18 15.54 -3.89
CA GLU A 302 -24.17 16.91 -4.37
C GLU A 302 -22.85 17.26 -5.04
N ARG A 303 -21.73 16.82 -4.48
CA ARG A 303 -20.38 17.02 -5.04
C ARG A 303 -20.21 16.32 -6.38
N ALA A 304 -20.69 15.09 -6.48
CA ALA A 304 -20.42 14.23 -7.64
C ALA A 304 -21.35 14.54 -8.83
N VAL A 305 -22.63 14.81 -8.59
CA VAL A 305 -23.66 14.84 -9.64
C VAL A 305 -24.25 16.21 -9.85
N VAL A 306 -24.62 16.90 -8.76
CA VAL A 306 -25.39 18.17 -8.84
C VAL A 306 -24.46 19.35 -9.09
N LYS A 307 -23.32 19.35 -8.41
CA LYS A 307 -22.29 20.41 -8.49
C LYS A 307 -20.90 19.76 -8.70
N PRO A 308 -20.65 19.19 -9.88
CA PRO A 308 -19.34 18.62 -10.18
C PRO A 308 -18.26 19.69 -10.13
N HIS A 309 -16.98 19.29 -10.22
CA HIS A 309 -15.86 20.20 -10.20
C HIS A 309 -16.01 21.31 -11.26
N PRO A 310 -15.89 22.58 -10.90
CA PRO A 310 -16.19 23.69 -11.84
C PRO A 310 -15.17 23.81 -12.99
N ILE A 311 -13.95 23.24 -12.83
CA ILE A 311 -12.83 23.40 -13.79
C ILE A 311 -12.63 22.12 -14.60
N PHE A 312 -12.66 20.92 -13.98
CA PHE A 312 -12.12 19.69 -14.55
C PHE A 312 -13.11 18.79 -15.30
N GLN A 313 -14.30 19.31 -15.64
CA GLN A 313 -15.27 18.55 -16.44
C GLN A 313 -14.91 18.47 -17.93
N ASP A 314 -14.06 19.37 -18.42
CA ASP A 314 -13.56 19.33 -19.79
C ASP A 314 -12.20 18.61 -19.86
N VAL A 315 -12.16 17.48 -20.56
CA VAL A 315 -10.96 16.64 -20.67
C VAL A 315 -9.77 17.40 -21.27
N ARG A 316 -10.01 18.44 -22.10
CA ARG A 316 -8.94 19.26 -22.69
C ARG A 316 -8.15 20.00 -21.61
N VAL A 317 -8.81 20.43 -20.55
CA VAL A 317 -8.16 21.09 -19.40
C VAL A 317 -7.19 20.12 -18.72
N VAL A 318 -7.65 18.88 -18.45
CA VAL A 318 -6.81 17.84 -17.83
C VAL A 318 -5.64 17.47 -18.73
N GLN A 319 -5.88 17.37 -20.05
CA GLN A 319 -4.84 17.11 -21.04
C GLN A 319 -3.81 18.23 -21.09
N ALA A 320 -4.24 19.51 -21.06
CA ALA A 320 -3.35 20.67 -21.02
C ALA A 320 -2.43 20.64 -19.79
N MET A 321 -3.01 20.41 -18.60
CA MET A 321 -2.21 20.30 -17.36
C MET A 321 -1.21 19.15 -17.44
N SER A 322 -1.55 18.04 -18.09
CA SER A 322 -0.66 16.90 -18.29
C SER A 322 0.47 17.20 -19.27
N LEU A 323 0.19 17.89 -20.39
CA LEU A 323 1.19 18.27 -21.41
C LEU A 323 2.23 19.25 -20.85
N ALA A 324 1.85 20.07 -19.89
CA ALA A 324 2.74 21.04 -19.25
C ALA A 324 3.80 20.43 -18.33
N ILE A 325 3.75 19.12 -18.04
CA ILE A 325 4.65 18.48 -17.08
C ILE A 325 5.86 17.86 -17.80
N ASP A 326 7.07 18.30 -17.42
CA ASP A 326 8.34 17.66 -17.82
C ASP A 326 8.65 16.48 -16.88
N ARG A 327 8.13 15.29 -17.26
CA ARG A 327 8.31 14.06 -16.46
C ARG A 327 9.75 13.57 -16.42
N PRO A 328 10.55 13.62 -17.51
CA PRO A 328 11.97 13.33 -17.46
C PRO A 328 12.72 14.14 -16.42
N LEU A 329 12.47 15.45 -16.35
CA LEU A 329 13.10 16.32 -15.35
C LEU A 329 12.67 15.96 -13.92
N LEU A 330 11.39 15.62 -13.70
CA LEU A 330 10.94 15.16 -12.38
C LEU A 330 11.63 13.86 -11.97
N VAL A 331 11.80 12.91 -12.89
CA VAL A 331 12.55 11.66 -12.60
C VAL A 331 13.99 11.97 -12.28
N GLU A 332 14.66 12.83 -13.06
CA GLU A 332 16.06 13.22 -12.83
C GLU A 332 16.27 13.84 -11.44
N VAL A 333 15.40 14.79 -11.07
CA VAL A 333 15.50 15.54 -9.81
C VAL A 333 15.15 14.68 -8.61
N GLY A 334 14.08 13.86 -8.70
CA GLY A 334 13.52 13.19 -7.54
C GLY A 334 13.97 11.75 -7.33
N TYR A 335 14.17 10.98 -8.41
CA TYR A 335 14.39 9.55 -8.33
C TYR A 335 15.66 9.07 -9.05
N GLY A 336 16.16 9.81 -10.05
CA GLY A 336 17.32 9.40 -10.82
C GLY A 336 17.16 7.99 -11.41
N GLN A 337 18.13 7.11 -11.11
CA GLN A 337 18.10 5.71 -11.60
C GLN A 337 17.04 4.83 -10.92
N ALA A 338 16.48 5.27 -9.79
CA ALA A 338 15.42 4.54 -9.09
C ALA A 338 14.03 4.82 -9.67
N GLY A 339 13.91 5.79 -10.60
CA GLY A 339 12.66 6.14 -11.27
C GLY A 339 12.74 6.01 -12.79
N ARG A 340 11.58 5.92 -13.41
CA ARG A 340 11.41 6.04 -14.85
C ARG A 340 10.06 6.66 -15.18
N VAL A 341 9.99 7.38 -16.28
CA VAL A 341 8.72 7.90 -16.81
C VAL A 341 7.80 6.75 -17.21
N THR A 342 6.53 6.87 -16.85
CA THR A 342 5.48 6.00 -17.36
C THR A 342 4.22 6.81 -17.64
N CYS A 343 3.51 6.47 -18.71
CA CYS A 343 2.18 6.98 -19.04
C CYS A 343 1.10 5.96 -18.67
N ASN A 344 1.52 4.82 -18.15
CA ASN A 344 0.61 3.74 -17.78
C ASN A 344 0.20 3.86 -16.33
N TRP A 345 -1.09 3.70 -16.06
CA TRP A 345 -1.64 3.59 -14.73
C TRP A 345 -1.18 2.31 -14.02
N VAL A 346 -0.96 1.25 -14.80
CA VAL A 346 -0.43 -0.04 -14.38
C VAL A 346 0.81 -0.35 -15.21
N PRO A 347 2.02 0.09 -14.80
CA PRO A 347 3.24 -0.10 -15.58
C PRO A 347 3.85 -1.50 -15.47
N ALA A 348 3.44 -2.28 -14.48
CA ALA A 348 3.90 -3.65 -14.26
C ALA A 348 2.77 -4.50 -13.64
N PRO A 349 2.71 -5.82 -13.93
CA PRO A 349 3.51 -6.52 -14.94
C PRO A 349 3.25 -6.02 -16.37
N ALA A 350 4.20 -6.24 -17.27
CA ALA A 350 4.19 -5.67 -18.62
C ALA A 350 2.95 -6.03 -19.48
N ILE A 351 2.23 -7.10 -19.13
CA ILE A 351 0.99 -7.50 -19.80
C ILE A 351 -0.11 -6.42 -19.72
N TYR A 352 -0.07 -5.54 -18.72
CA TYR A 352 -1.05 -4.47 -18.51
C TYR A 352 -0.56 -3.11 -18.99
N SER A 353 0.70 -2.99 -19.38
CA SER A 353 1.25 -1.73 -19.85
C SER A 353 1.13 -1.60 -21.39
N SER A 354 0.92 -0.37 -21.85
CA SER A 354 0.86 -0.04 -23.28
C SER A 354 2.11 0.74 -23.68
N GLU A 355 2.79 0.29 -24.71
CA GLU A 355 3.89 1.03 -25.34
C GLU A 355 3.39 2.14 -26.31
N ALA A 356 2.08 2.17 -26.58
CA ALA A 356 1.48 3.16 -27.46
C ALA A 356 1.27 4.53 -26.79
N LEU A 357 1.42 4.60 -25.46
CA LEU A 357 1.28 5.83 -24.70
C LEU A 357 2.64 6.50 -24.53
N SER A 358 2.74 7.77 -24.91
CA SER A 358 3.93 8.60 -24.70
C SER A 358 3.53 9.87 -23.95
N CYS A 359 4.27 10.21 -22.90
CA CYS A 359 4.12 11.42 -22.09
C CYS A 359 5.48 11.93 -21.57
N ASP A 360 6.53 11.59 -22.25
CA ASP A 360 7.92 11.91 -21.94
C ASP A 360 8.39 13.26 -22.51
N THR A 361 7.51 13.95 -23.23
CA THR A 361 7.80 15.25 -23.82
C THR A 361 6.85 16.31 -23.26
N GLN A 362 7.41 17.37 -22.71
CA GLN A 362 6.65 18.56 -22.33
C GLN A 362 6.22 19.34 -23.59
N ASP A 363 4.95 19.78 -23.61
CA ASP A 363 4.39 20.61 -24.70
C ASP A 363 3.58 21.77 -24.13
N MET A 364 4.25 22.86 -23.81
CA MET A 364 3.63 24.07 -23.27
C MET A 364 2.75 24.80 -24.30
N ASP A 365 3.12 24.78 -25.58
CA ASP A 365 2.34 25.43 -26.64
C ASP A 365 1.04 24.65 -26.91
N GLY A 366 1.12 23.30 -26.94
CA GLY A 366 -0.05 22.45 -27.04
C GLY A 366 -0.98 22.57 -25.83
N ALA A 367 -0.40 22.72 -24.63
CA ALA A 367 -1.17 22.95 -23.40
C ALA A 367 -1.96 24.27 -23.47
N LYS A 368 -1.32 25.38 -23.87
CA LYS A 368 -1.99 26.67 -24.05
C LYS A 368 -3.11 26.59 -25.07
N ALA A 369 -2.84 25.96 -26.22
CA ALA A 369 -3.85 25.82 -27.28
C ALA A 369 -5.09 25.04 -26.79
N LEU A 370 -4.92 23.97 -26.01
CA LEU A 370 -6.04 23.21 -25.45
C LEU A 370 -6.87 24.02 -24.45
N LEU A 371 -6.23 24.86 -23.64
CA LEU A 371 -6.94 25.76 -22.70
C LEU A 371 -7.75 26.80 -23.44
N GLU A 372 -7.16 27.43 -24.49
CA GLU A 372 -7.87 28.36 -25.38
C GLU A 372 -9.07 27.70 -26.08
N GLU A 373 -8.89 26.48 -26.63
CA GLU A 373 -9.98 25.72 -27.24
C GLU A 373 -11.07 25.33 -26.24
N ALA A 374 -10.69 25.13 -24.99
CA ALA A 374 -11.64 24.87 -23.90
C ALA A 374 -12.35 26.16 -23.42
N GLY A 375 -11.95 27.33 -23.93
CA GLY A 375 -12.56 28.63 -23.64
C GLY A 375 -12.02 29.31 -22.38
N TRP A 376 -10.84 28.92 -21.90
CA TRP A 376 -10.12 29.59 -20.82
C TRP A 376 -9.27 30.72 -21.37
N ALA A 377 -9.39 31.92 -20.80
CA ALA A 377 -8.62 33.11 -21.17
C ALA A 377 -8.47 34.04 -19.97
N ASP A 378 -7.41 34.84 -19.93
CA ASP A 378 -7.27 35.95 -18.97
C ASP A 378 -8.14 37.10 -19.47
N THR A 379 -9.36 37.25 -18.95
CA THR A 379 -10.33 38.23 -19.45
C THR A 379 -10.26 39.55 -18.69
N ASP A 380 -9.68 39.60 -17.49
CA ASP A 380 -9.55 40.81 -16.69
C ASP A 380 -8.10 41.37 -16.61
N GLY A 381 -7.13 40.65 -17.15
CA GLY A 381 -5.74 41.06 -17.27
C GLY A 381 -4.93 40.89 -16.00
N ASP A 382 -5.36 40.03 -15.07
CA ASP A 382 -4.64 39.77 -13.82
C ASP A 382 -3.59 38.65 -13.93
N GLY A 383 -3.50 37.99 -15.09
CA GLY A 383 -2.55 36.93 -15.40
C GLY A 383 -3.07 35.52 -15.05
N VAL A 384 -4.29 35.39 -14.55
CA VAL A 384 -4.95 34.13 -14.27
C VAL A 384 -6.06 33.88 -15.28
N LEU A 385 -6.12 32.67 -15.82
CA LEU A 385 -7.19 32.30 -16.74
C LEU A 385 -8.55 32.27 -16.01
N ASP A 386 -9.59 32.69 -16.70
CA ASP A 386 -10.96 32.60 -16.23
C ASP A 386 -11.90 32.12 -17.35
N LYS A 387 -13.04 31.57 -16.96
CA LYS A 387 -14.12 31.14 -17.85
C LYS A 387 -15.47 31.21 -17.13
N ASP A 388 -16.44 31.89 -17.71
CA ASP A 388 -17.82 32.00 -17.18
C ASP A 388 -17.86 32.55 -15.74
N GLY A 389 -16.89 33.40 -15.36
CA GLY A 389 -16.76 33.98 -14.03
C GLY A 389 -16.08 33.07 -12.99
N VAL A 390 -15.54 31.92 -13.40
CA VAL A 390 -14.73 31.03 -12.58
C VAL A 390 -13.26 31.28 -12.88
N LYS A 391 -12.46 31.68 -11.88
CA LYS A 391 -11.00 31.74 -11.98
C LYS A 391 -10.39 30.35 -11.98
N PHE A 392 -9.34 30.15 -12.77
CA PHE A 392 -8.58 28.91 -12.75
C PHE A 392 -7.58 28.93 -11.57
N SER A 393 -8.12 28.76 -10.38
CA SER A 393 -7.36 28.69 -9.12
C SER A 393 -7.58 27.34 -8.49
N ILE A 394 -6.50 26.64 -8.13
CA ILE A 394 -6.54 25.26 -7.64
C ILE A 394 -5.70 25.05 -6.39
N LEU A 395 -6.17 24.19 -5.50
CA LEU A 395 -5.44 23.68 -4.36
C LEU A 395 -4.77 22.33 -4.72
N TYR A 396 -3.43 22.31 -4.71
CA TYR A 396 -2.62 21.13 -4.99
C TYR A 396 -1.97 20.61 -3.71
N GLN A 397 -2.42 19.47 -3.22
CA GLN A 397 -1.95 18.88 -1.96
C GLN A 397 -1.12 17.60 -2.16
N THR A 398 -0.26 17.33 -1.17
CA THR A 398 0.43 16.04 -0.98
C THR A 398 0.84 15.86 0.48
N SER A 399 1.43 14.70 0.82
CA SER A 399 2.06 14.51 2.12
C SER A 399 3.38 15.28 2.24
N THR A 400 3.80 15.60 3.46
CA THR A 400 5.13 16.16 3.73
C THR A 400 6.20 15.16 3.31
N ASN A 401 6.91 15.48 2.21
CA ASN A 401 7.93 14.66 1.57
C ASN A 401 8.79 15.57 0.71
N ALA A 402 10.11 15.55 0.87
CA ALA A 402 11.02 16.48 0.19
C ALA A 402 10.92 16.38 -1.34
N VAL A 403 10.96 15.14 -1.89
CA VAL A 403 10.84 14.90 -3.35
C VAL A 403 9.53 15.43 -3.90
N ARG A 404 8.41 15.18 -3.19
CA ARG A 404 7.09 15.67 -3.63
C ARG A 404 6.96 17.18 -3.52
N GLN A 405 7.60 17.81 -2.54
CA GLN A 405 7.62 19.26 -2.42
C GLN A 405 8.40 19.90 -3.58
N ASP A 406 9.53 19.30 -3.98
CA ASP A 406 10.28 19.73 -5.16
C ASP A 406 9.46 19.54 -6.45
N PHE A 407 8.77 18.43 -6.58
CA PHE A 407 7.84 18.20 -7.72
C PHE A 407 6.70 19.22 -7.74
N GLN A 408 6.07 19.50 -6.59
CA GLN A 408 5.03 20.51 -6.50
C GLN A 408 5.53 21.90 -6.93
N ALA A 409 6.75 22.25 -6.54
CA ALA A 409 7.33 23.56 -6.89
C ALA A 409 7.54 23.68 -8.41
N LEU A 410 8.09 22.66 -9.07
CA LEU A 410 8.28 22.62 -10.52
C LEU A 410 6.95 22.62 -11.27
N ILE A 411 6.02 21.76 -10.86
CA ILE A 411 4.71 21.62 -11.50
C ILE A 411 3.90 22.91 -11.35
N LYS A 412 3.93 23.53 -10.15
CA LYS A 412 3.32 24.85 -9.92
C LYS A 412 3.87 25.87 -10.90
N GLN A 413 5.19 25.95 -11.06
CA GLN A 413 5.80 26.89 -12.00
C GLN A 413 5.28 26.69 -13.42
N TRP A 414 5.20 25.46 -13.92
CA TRP A 414 4.71 25.17 -15.26
C TRP A 414 3.22 25.48 -15.41
N TRP A 415 2.39 25.21 -14.42
CA TRP A 415 0.98 25.53 -14.47
C TRP A 415 0.71 27.02 -14.35
N GLU A 416 1.49 27.76 -13.54
CA GLU A 416 1.43 29.22 -13.46
C GLU A 416 1.85 29.89 -14.78
N GLU A 417 2.77 29.28 -15.54
CA GLU A 417 3.14 29.73 -16.88
C GLU A 417 2.01 29.58 -17.91
N LEU A 418 1.06 28.67 -17.64
CA LEU A 418 -0.19 28.55 -18.39
C LEU A 418 -1.28 29.56 -17.95
N GLY A 419 -1.07 30.31 -16.88
CA GLY A 419 -2.07 31.18 -16.27
C GLY A 419 -2.97 30.48 -15.26
N ILE A 420 -2.54 29.38 -14.67
CA ILE A 420 -3.26 28.66 -13.60
C ILE A 420 -2.72 29.12 -12.25
N GLU A 421 -3.56 29.65 -11.37
CA GLU A 421 -3.16 29.95 -10.00
C GLU A 421 -3.11 28.66 -9.16
N VAL A 422 -1.97 28.41 -8.48
CA VAL A 422 -1.76 27.16 -7.74
C VAL A 422 -1.39 27.44 -6.28
N GLU A 423 -2.25 27.02 -5.37
CA GLU A 423 -1.97 26.96 -3.94
C GLU A 423 -1.40 25.58 -3.57
N LEU A 424 -0.29 25.53 -2.83
CA LEU A 424 0.33 24.29 -2.36
C LEU A 424 -0.05 23.99 -0.91
N ARG A 425 -0.45 22.75 -0.62
CA ARG A 425 -0.71 22.26 0.73
C ARG A 425 0.02 20.94 0.97
N ASN A 426 0.79 20.90 2.08
CA ASN A 426 1.52 19.71 2.51
C ASN A 426 1.00 19.26 3.87
N LEU A 427 0.57 18.02 3.96
CA LEU A 427 -0.02 17.41 5.14
C LEU A 427 0.95 16.40 5.75
N ASP A 428 0.91 16.25 7.07
CA ASP A 428 1.62 15.15 7.71
C ASP A 428 1.16 13.80 7.12
N SER A 429 2.09 12.88 6.89
CA SER A 429 1.80 11.61 6.23
C SER A 429 0.82 10.73 7.03
N SER A 430 0.81 10.84 8.35
CA SER A 430 -0.14 10.11 9.20
C SER A 430 -1.57 10.63 9.07
N VAL A 431 -1.72 11.91 8.71
CA VAL A 431 -3.03 12.52 8.40
C VAL A 431 -3.43 12.22 6.97
N PHE A 432 -2.53 12.51 6.02
CA PHE A 432 -2.83 12.36 4.58
C PHE A 432 -3.18 10.91 4.21
N PHE A 433 -2.42 9.92 4.71
CA PHE A 433 -2.66 8.49 4.51
C PHE A 433 -3.43 7.83 5.66
N GLY A 434 -3.96 8.60 6.60
CA GLY A 434 -4.72 8.09 7.72
C GLY A 434 -6.10 7.59 7.32
N GLY A 435 -6.65 6.65 8.08
CA GLY A 435 -8.00 6.11 7.94
C GLY A 435 -9.04 6.79 8.83
N ASP A 436 -8.72 7.94 9.46
CA ASP A 436 -9.67 8.64 10.33
C ASP A 436 -10.86 9.17 9.53
N PRO A 437 -12.07 8.60 9.69
CA PRO A 437 -13.26 9.04 8.97
C PRO A 437 -13.70 10.48 9.34
N GLY A 438 -13.26 10.99 10.48
CA GLY A 438 -13.51 12.36 10.93
C GLY A 438 -12.56 13.39 10.32
N SER A 439 -11.42 12.97 9.76
CA SER A 439 -10.46 13.89 9.18
C SER A 439 -10.87 14.30 7.76
N PRO A 440 -10.99 15.61 7.45
CA PRO A 440 -11.24 16.07 6.08
C PRO A 440 -9.98 16.00 5.20
N ASP A 441 -8.80 15.79 5.78
CA ASP A 441 -7.50 15.95 5.14
C ASP A 441 -6.89 14.65 4.64
N THR A 442 -7.59 13.52 4.75
CA THR A 442 -7.13 12.25 4.18
C THR A 442 -7.21 12.28 2.66
N PHE A 443 -6.27 11.60 1.98
CA PHE A 443 -6.29 11.52 0.52
C PHE A 443 -7.58 10.89 -0.02
N GLN A 444 -8.22 10.02 0.77
CA GLN A 444 -9.48 9.34 0.40
C GLN A 444 -10.68 10.29 0.39
N LYS A 445 -10.69 11.34 1.22
CA LYS A 445 -11.77 12.36 1.21
C LYS A 445 -11.67 13.30 0.02
N PHE A 446 -10.46 13.56 -0.43
CA PHE A 446 -10.14 14.38 -1.60
C PHE A 446 -10.83 15.74 -1.62
N TYR A 447 -10.72 16.52 -0.52
CA TYR A 447 -11.20 17.90 -0.44
C TYR A 447 -10.15 18.91 -0.94
N ALA A 448 -9.43 18.54 -2.00
CA ALA A 448 -8.54 19.40 -2.78
C ALA A 448 -8.88 19.25 -4.27
N ASP A 449 -8.41 20.18 -5.09
CA ASP A 449 -8.61 20.11 -6.54
C ASP A 449 -7.69 19.08 -7.17
N VAL A 450 -6.45 18.99 -6.66
CA VAL A 450 -5.41 18.09 -7.16
C VAL A 450 -4.62 17.52 -5.99
N GLN A 451 -4.25 16.25 -6.09
CA GLN A 451 -3.34 15.63 -5.10
C GLN A 451 -2.31 14.71 -5.76
N MET A 452 -1.15 14.57 -5.10
CA MET A 452 -0.06 13.72 -5.57
C MET A 452 0.35 12.72 -4.51
N TYR A 453 0.49 11.46 -4.92
CA TYR A 453 1.00 10.36 -4.10
C TYR A 453 1.33 9.16 -4.95
N ALA A 454 2.20 8.30 -4.43
CA ALA A 454 2.45 6.99 -5.03
C ALA A 454 1.45 5.97 -4.55
N ASN A 455 0.99 5.11 -5.43
CA ASN A 455 0.14 3.97 -5.10
C ASN A 455 0.39 2.81 -6.06
N THR A 456 -0.04 1.64 -5.64
CA THR A 456 0.10 0.38 -6.35
C THR A 456 -1.10 -0.53 -6.07
N PHE A 457 -1.11 -1.70 -6.66
CA PHE A 457 -2.02 -2.79 -6.30
C PHE A 457 -1.21 -3.99 -5.80
N ASN A 458 -1.81 -4.81 -4.99
CA ASN A 458 -1.23 -6.06 -4.52
C ASN A 458 -1.65 -7.21 -5.42
N GLY A 459 -0.70 -8.10 -5.72
CA GLY A 459 -0.93 -9.26 -6.58
C GLY A 459 -0.66 -9.00 -8.05
N THR A 460 -1.28 -9.80 -8.90
CA THR A 460 -1.06 -9.80 -10.35
C THR A 460 -2.25 -9.29 -11.15
N ASP A 461 -3.41 -9.08 -10.53
CA ASP A 461 -4.62 -8.55 -11.17
C ASP A 461 -4.93 -7.15 -10.66
N PRO A 462 -4.94 -6.12 -11.53
CA PRO A 462 -5.23 -4.75 -11.14
C PRO A 462 -6.73 -4.42 -11.06
N GLN A 463 -7.65 -5.38 -11.19
CA GLN A 463 -9.10 -5.13 -11.31
C GLN A 463 -9.63 -4.24 -10.16
N ALA A 464 -9.38 -4.60 -8.91
CA ALA A 464 -9.85 -3.83 -7.77
C ALA A 464 -9.23 -2.42 -7.71
N TYR A 465 -7.96 -2.31 -8.10
CA TYR A 465 -7.24 -1.04 -8.18
C TYR A 465 -7.82 -0.11 -9.26
N LEU A 466 -8.07 -0.65 -10.45
CA LEU A 466 -8.69 0.10 -11.56
C LEU A 466 -10.18 0.38 -11.30
N GLY A 467 -10.85 -0.47 -10.52
CA GLY A 467 -12.22 -0.28 -10.10
C GLY A 467 -12.47 1.04 -9.38
N ASN A 468 -11.47 1.54 -8.64
CA ASN A 468 -11.55 2.86 -7.98
C ASN A 468 -11.63 4.04 -8.97
N MET A 469 -11.37 3.79 -10.27
CA MET A 469 -11.44 4.83 -11.31
C MET A 469 -12.78 4.85 -12.06
N LEU A 470 -13.72 3.99 -11.68
CA LEU A 470 -15.04 3.97 -12.28
C LEU A 470 -15.87 5.20 -11.86
N CYS A 471 -16.70 5.73 -12.77
CA CYS A 471 -17.58 6.85 -12.48
C CYS A 471 -18.52 6.58 -11.29
N SER A 472 -18.91 5.33 -11.07
CA SER A 472 -19.71 4.91 -9.90
C SER A 472 -18.97 5.02 -8.56
N LYS A 473 -17.67 5.27 -8.57
CA LYS A 473 -16.80 5.39 -7.40
C LYS A 473 -16.30 6.82 -7.17
N ILE A 474 -16.84 7.79 -7.88
CA ILE A 474 -16.54 9.20 -7.62
C ILE A 474 -16.97 9.53 -6.19
N PRO A 475 -16.03 10.01 -5.31
CA PRO A 475 -16.31 10.24 -3.89
C PRO A 475 -17.24 11.42 -3.61
#